data_e38254b588e11059d6ab0c418ebe2a17
#
_entry.id   e38254b588e11059d6ab0c418ebe2a17
#
_cell.length_a   1.000
_cell.length_b   1.000
_cell.length_c   1.000
_cell.angle_alpha   90.00
_cell.angle_beta   90.00
_cell.angle_gamma   90.00
#
_symmetry.space_group_name_H-M   'P 1'
#
loop_
_entity.id
_entity.type
_entity.pdbx_description
1 polymer ?
#
loop_
_entity_poly.entity_id
_entity_poly.type
_entity_poly.pdbx_seq_one_letter_code
_entity_poly.pdbx_strand_id
1 'polypeptide(L)'
;MLASTLAGMSIVHTSTALPHGMSYDLTYNLRVPHGKAVGYFLAAYMKACEKSVPADVRTILDLLKLKDVAAFAEMVKALIGTYELPRATVECFAQRMCENSSKLKLAPCELSKEDVWEIYRESLIIN
;
A
#
# COMPACT_ATOMS: atom_id res chain seq x y z
N MET A 1 18.44 -8.08 9.12
CA MET A 1 18.94 -8.70 7.87
C MET A 1 18.18 -9.99 7.52
N LEU A 2 18.07 -11.01 8.39
CA LEU A 2 17.39 -12.27 8.06
C LEU A 2 15.95 -12.09 7.54
N ALA A 3 15.12 -11.31 8.23
CA ALA A 3 13.74 -11.06 7.81
C ALA A 3 13.64 -10.42 6.41
N SER A 4 14.52 -9.47 6.09
CA SER A 4 14.58 -8.85 4.77
C SER A 4 15.01 -9.84 3.68
N THR A 5 15.93 -10.75 4.00
CA THR A 5 16.36 -11.81 3.08
C THR A 5 15.22 -12.78 2.79
N LEU A 6 14.52 -13.23 3.84
CA LEU A 6 13.37 -14.15 3.70
C LEU A 6 12.23 -13.50 2.91
N ALA A 7 11.94 -12.22 3.17
CA ALA A 7 10.97 -11.47 2.38
C ALA A 7 11.38 -11.38 0.91
N GLY A 8 12.65 -11.10 0.62
CA GLY A 8 13.18 -11.09 -0.73
C GLY A 8 13.05 -12.43 -1.46
N MET A 9 13.31 -13.54 -0.76
CA MET A 9 13.09 -14.89 -1.30
C MET A 9 11.61 -15.16 -1.61
N SER A 10 10.70 -14.71 -0.76
CA SER A 10 9.26 -14.82 -1.00
C SER A 10 8.82 -14.08 -2.26
N ILE A 11 9.33 -12.87 -2.48
CA ILE A 11 8.99 -12.04 -3.66
C ILE A 11 9.33 -12.75 -4.99
N VAL A 12 10.39 -13.55 -5.03
CA VAL A 12 10.77 -14.33 -6.23
C VAL A 12 9.64 -15.29 -6.65
N HIS A 13 8.90 -15.81 -5.69
CA HIS A 13 7.83 -16.77 -5.95
C HIS A 13 6.44 -16.14 -6.07
N THR A 14 6.21 -15.04 -5.36
CA THR A 14 4.86 -14.43 -5.21
C THR A 14 4.68 -13.13 -5.98
N SER A 15 5.79 -12.50 -6.41
CA SER A 15 5.79 -11.12 -6.91
C SER A 15 5.37 -10.10 -5.84
N THR A 16 5.14 -8.86 -6.22
CA THR A 16 4.74 -7.76 -5.33
C THR A 16 3.32 -7.30 -5.60
N ALA A 17 2.54 -7.08 -4.55
CA ALA A 17 1.14 -6.70 -4.62
C ALA A 17 0.93 -5.21 -4.93
N LEU A 18 -0.32 -4.76 -4.80
CA LEU A 18 -0.80 -3.43 -5.17
C LEU A 18 0.00 -2.26 -4.58
N PRO A 19 0.43 -2.22 -3.29
CA PRO A 19 1.22 -1.11 -2.76
C PRO A 19 2.50 -0.84 -3.53
N HIS A 20 3.18 -1.88 -4.01
CA HIS A 20 4.33 -1.71 -4.89
C HIS A 20 3.95 -1.11 -6.25
N GLY A 21 2.86 -1.58 -6.85
CA GLY A 21 2.35 -1.01 -8.10
C GLY A 21 2.06 0.49 -7.98
N MET A 22 1.36 0.88 -6.91
CA MET A 22 1.03 2.28 -6.61
C MET A 22 2.26 3.13 -6.34
N SER A 23 3.30 2.55 -5.73
CA SER A 23 4.53 3.26 -5.38
C SER A 23 5.39 3.62 -6.59
N TYR A 24 5.24 2.96 -7.73
CA TYR A 24 6.09 3.17 -8.90
C TYR A 24 6.00 4.59 -9.43
N ASP A 25 4.80 5.16 -9.50
CA ASP A 25 4.61 6.53 -9.93
C ASP A 25 5.29 7.55 -9.00
N LEU A 26 5.22 7.34 -7.69
CA LEU A 26 5.90 8.18 -6.71
C LEU A 26 7.43 8.05 -6.83
N THR A 27 7.90 6.81 -6.99
CA THR A 27 9.35 6.54 -7.08
C THR A 27 9.92 7.07 -8.38
N TYR A 28 9.30 6.74 -9.51
CA TYR A 28 9.84 7.02 -10.83
C TYR A 28 9.67 8.47 -11.25
N ASN A 29 8.47 9.01 -11.09
CA ASN A 29 8.16 10.36 -11.55
C ASN A 29 8.55 11.44 -10.54
N LEU A 30 8.46 11.15 -9.24
CA LEU A 30 8.62 12.14 -8.17
C LEU A 30 9.88 11.88 -7.31
N ARG A 31 10.66 10.86 -7.64
CA ARG A 31 11.91 10.49 -6.97
C ARG A 31 11.77 10.25 -5.45
N VAL A 32 10.58 9.84 -5.01
CA VAL A 32 10.37 9.44 -3.62
C VAL A 32 11.13 8.13 -3.38
N PRO A 33 11.92 8.01 -2.29
CA PRO A 33 12.59 6.75 -1.96
C PRO A 33 11.62 5.58 -1.94
N HIS A 34 11.93 4.49 -2.65
CA HIS A 34 10.98 3.40 -2.93
C HIS A 34 10.33 2.83 -1.66
N GLY A 35 11.13 2.59 -0.61
CA GLY A 35 10.59 2.09 0.66
C GLY A 35 9.54 3.02 1.29
N LYS A 36 9.74 4.33 1.21
CA LYS A 36 8.75 5.32 1.65
C LYS A 36 7.50 5.28 0.76
N ALA A 37 7.69 5.27 -0.55
CA ALA A 37 6.61 5.26 -1.53
C ALA A 37 5.68 4.04 -1.34
N VAL A 38 6.24 2.84 -1.10
CA VAL A 38 5.47 1.65 -0.75
C VAL A 38 4.77 1.83 0.60
N GLY A 39 5.49 2.36 1.60
CA GLY A 39 4.99 2.53 2.96
C GLY A 39 3.72 3.39 3.03
N TYR A 40 3.61 4.44 2.23
CA TYR A 40 2.42 5.31 2.22
C TYR A 40 1.12 4.54 1.97
N PHE A 41 1.14 3.51 1.14
CA PHE A 41 -0.06 2.77 0.74
C PHE A 41 -0.40 1.58 1.63
N LEU A 42 0.49 1.16 2.54
CA LEU A 42 0.33 -0.09 3.29
C LEU A 42 -0.89 -0.10 4.21
N ALA A 43 -1.14 0.98 4.93
CA ALA A 43 -2.23 1.02 5.91
C ALA A 43 -3.61 1.02 5.24
N ALA A 44 -3.80 1.85 4.22
CA ALA A 44 -5.04 1.90 3.46
C ALA A 44 -5.31 0.58 2.70
N TYR A 45 -4.25 -0.02 2.14
CA TYR A 45 -4.36 -1.34 1.52
C TYR A 45 -4.75 -2.43 2.52
N MET A 46 -4.12 -2.46 3.70
CA MET A 46 -4.48 -3.39 4.78
C MET A 46 -5.94 -3.23 5.18
N LYS A 47 -6.41 -1.99 5.34
CA LYS A 47 -7.81 -1.68 5.63
C LYS A 47 -8.77 -2.19 4.54
N ALA A 48 -8.42 -1.99 3.27
CA ALA A 48 -9.23 -2.48 2.15
C ALA A 48 -9.37 -4.01 2.15
N CYS A 49 -8.29 -4.72 2.51
CA CYS A 49 -8.27 -6.18 2.56
C CYS A 49 -8.85 -6.78 3.86
N GLU A 50 -9.00 -6.00 4.93
CA GLU A 50 -9.36 -6.49 6.27
C GLU A 50 -10.66 -7.30 6.29
N LYS A 51 -11.66 -6.90 5.48
CA LYS A 51 -12.95 -7.62 5.39
C LYS A 51 -12.81 -9.02 4.78
N SER A 52 -11.87 -9.20 3.87
CA SER A 52 -11.69 -10.46 3.14
C SER A 52 -10.72 -11.41 3.82
N VAL A 53 -9.68 -10.87 4.47
CA VAL A 53 -8.64 -11.64 5.14
C VAL A 53 -8.38 -11.15 6.59
N PRO A 54 -9.43 -11.13 7.44
CA PRO A 54 -9.30 -10.56 8.80
C PRO A 54 -8.28 -11.28 9.67
N ALA A 55 -8.11 -12.58 9.49
CA ALA A 55 -7.15 -13.38 10.26
C ALA A 55 -5.70 -12.98 9.96
N ASP A 56 -5.38 -12.73 8.67
CA ASP A 56 -4.04 -12.32 8.27
C ASP A 56 -3.73 -10.91 8.76
N VAL A 57 -4.69 -9.99 8.63
CA VAL A 57 -4.57 -8.63 9.16
C VAL A 57 -4.37 -8.68 10.67
N ARG A 58 -5.17 -9.47 11.40
CA ARG A 58 -5.03 -9.63 12.85
C ARG A 58 -3.66 -10.17 13.23
N THR A 59 -3.15 -11.18 12.50
CA THR A 59 -1.82 -11.75 12.74
C THR A 59 -0.73 -10.68 12.61
N ILE A 60 -0.79 -9.84 11.59
CA ILE A 60 0.18 -8.74 11.39
C ILE A 60 0.10 -7.74 12.55
N LEU A 61 -1.11 -7.33 12.94
CA LEU A 61 -1.31 -6.38 14.03
C LEU A 61 -0.81 -6.92 15.38
N ASP A 62 -1.05 -8.21 15.65
CA ASP A 62 -0.59 -8.86 16.89
C ASP A 62 0.93 -8.95 16.94
N LEU A 63 1.60 -9.30 15.84
CA LEU A 63 3.06 -9.31 15.74
C LEU A 63 3.66 -7.91 16.00
N LEU A 64 2.99 -6.87 15.55
CA LEU A 64 3.39 -5.48 15.76
C LEU A 64 2.93 -4.91 17.11
N LYS A 65 2.12 -5.68 17.88
CA LYS A 65 1.50 -5.25 19.15
C LYS A 65 0.60 -4.02 18.97
N LEU A 66 -0.11 -3.96 17.87
CA LEU A 66 -1.04 -2.88 17.53
C LEU A 66 -2.48 -3.35 17.71
N LYS A 67 -3.34 -2.43 18.17
CA LYS A 67 -4.75 -2.76 18.44
C LYS A 67 -5.58 -2.92 17.17
N ASP A 68 -5.33 -2.09 16.15
CA ASP A 68 -6.12 -1.99 14.92
C ASP A 68 -5.30 -1.39 13.76
N VAL A 69 -5.89 -1.37 12.56
CA VAL A 69 -5.29 -0.79 11.35
C VAL A 69 -5.07 0.71 11.49
N ALA A 70 -5.90 1.42 12.28
CA ALA A 70 -5.70 2.85 12.51
C ALA A 70 -4.41 3.11 13.29
N ALA A 71 -4.11 2.30 14.32
CA ALA A 71 -2.84 2.36 15.04
C ALA A 71 -1.65 2.03 14.13
N PHE A 72 -1.82 1.12 13.18
CA PHE A 72 -0.80 0.84 12.15
C PHE A 72 -0.58 2.06 11.24
N ALA A 73 -1.64 2.73 10.80
CA ALA A 73 -1.56 3.94 9.98
C ALA A 73 -0.78 5.05 10.69
N GLU A 74 -1.08 5.30 11.98
CA GLU A 74 -0.37 6.30 12.78
C GLU A 74 1.12 5.94 12.98
N MET A 75 1.43 4.65 13.19
CA MET A 75 2.81 4.19 13.27
C MET A 75 3.57 4.44 11.96
N VAL A 76 2.98 4.08 10.82
CA VAL A 76 3.59 4.31 9.50
C VAL A 76 3.81 5.80 9.27
N LYS A 77 2.81 6.63 9.55
CA LYS A 77 2.89 8.09 9.43
C LYS A 77 3.99 8.68 10.31
N ALA A 78 4.14 8.19 11.54
CA ALA A 78 5.21 8.63 12.43
C ALA A 78 6.61 8.28 11.89
N LEU A 79 6.75 7.14 11.20
CA LEU A 79 8.03 6.67 10.67
C LEU A 79 8.46 7.35 9.37
N ILE A 80 7.52 7.57 8.45
CA ILE A 80 7.84 8.03 7.08
C ILE A 80 7.24 9.39 6.72
N GLY A 81 6.40 9.96 7.57
CA GLY A 81 5.68 11.20 7.33
C GLY A 81 4.47 11.02 6.39
N THR A 82 4.01 12.12 5.85
CA THR A 82 2.95 12.20 4.84
C THR A 82 3.51 12.72 3.53
N TYR A 83 2.79 12.50 2.44
CA TYR A 83 3.14 13.01 1.12
C TYR A 83 1.95 13.72 0.49
N GLU A 84 2.18 14.91 -0.05
CA GLU A 84 1.13 15.77 -0.60
C GLU A 84 1.25 15.83 -2.12
N LEU A 85 0.11 15.71 -2.83
CA LEU A 85 0.05 15.76 -4.28
C LEU A 85 -1.19 16.52 -4.79
N PRO A 86 -1.05 17.19 -5.93
CA PRO A 86 -2.20 17.76 -6.63
C PRO A 86 -3.21 16.68 -7.02
N ARG A 87 -4.49 17.00 -6.88
CA ARG A 87 -5.59 16.09 -7.20
C ARG A 87 -5.48 15.50 -8.61
N ALA A 88 -5.20 16.31 -9.61
CA ALA A 88 -5.05 15.85 -11.00
C ALA A 88 -3.93 14.80 -11.17
N THR A 89 -2.85 14.93 -10.39
CA THR A 89 -1.75 13.94 -10.40
C THR A 89 -2.20 12.61 -9.81
N VAL A 90 -2.90 12.65 -8.67
CA VAL A 90 -3.44 11.44 -8.02
C VAL A 90 -4.45 10.75 -8.94
N GLU A 91 -5.31 11.54 -9.62
CA GLU A 91 -6.27 11.03 -10.61
C GLU A 91 -5.57 10.27 -11.75
N CYS A 92 -4.52 10.82 -12.30
CA CYS A 92 -3.73 10.17 -13.35
C CYS A 92 -3.10 8.86 -12.86
N PHE A 93 -2.54 8.84 -11.64
CA PHE A 93 -1.90 7.65 -11.08
C PHE A 93 -2.94 6.55 -10.78
N ALA A 94 -4.06 6.91 -10.18
CA ALA A 94 -5.14 5.97 -9.86
C ALA A 94 -5.75 5.34 -11.12
N GLN A 95 -5.99 6.14 -12.17
CA GLN A 95 -6.48 5.62 -13.44
C GLN A 95 -5.49 4.61 -14.04
N ARG A 96 -4.21 4.95 -14.11
CA ARG A 96 -3.14 4.06 -14.61
C ARG A 96 -3.05 2.77 -13.81
N MET A 97 -3.20 2.86 -12.47
CA MET A 97 -3.19 1.69 -11.60
C MET A 97 -4.41 0.78 -11.86
N CYS A 98 -5.59 1.35 -12.09
CA CYS A 98 -6.80 0.58 -12.43
C CYS A 98 -6.69 -0.16 -13.76
N GLU A 99 -5.85 0.30 -14.69
CA GLU A 99 -5.57 -0.38 -15.96
C GLU A 99 -4.58 -1.55 -15.79
N ASN A 100 -3.82 -1.57 -14.70
CA ASN A 100 -2.82 -2.61 -14.41
C ASN A 100 -3.44 -3.81 -13.67
N SER A 101 -4.20 -4.63 -14.41
CA SER A 101 -4.88 -5.81 -13.86
C SER A 101 -3.95 -6.83 -13.19
N SER A 102 -2.66 -6.86 -13.54
CA SER A 102 -1.71 -7.82 -12.98
C SER A 102 -1.46 -7.58 -11.49
N LYS A 103 -1.38 -6.32 -11.06
CA LYS A 103 -1.16 -5.96 -9.65
C LYS A 103 -2.43 -6.13 -8.81
N LEU A 104 -3.60 -5.88 -9.39
CA LEU A 104 -4.88 -6.10 -8.71
C LEU A 104 -5.11 -7.58 -8.40
N LYS A 105 -4.77 -8.48 -9.33
CA LYS A 105 -4.91 -9.93 -9.15
C LYS A 105 -4.01 -10.54 -8.07
N LEU A 106 -2.97 -9.83 -7.65
CA LEU A 106 -2.06 -10.28 -6.59
C LEU A 106 -2.51 -9.84 -5.19
N ALA A 107 -3.61 -9.10 -5.08
CA ALA A 107 -4.22 -8.81 -3.79
C ALA A 107 -4.88 -10.06 -3.21
N PRO A 108 -4.90 -10.24 -1.87
CA PRO A 108 -5.58 -11.36 -1.22
C PRO A 108 -7.11 -11.20 -1.23
N CYS A 109 -7.63 -10.17 -1.86
CA CYS A 109 -9.04 -9.83 -1.99
C CYS A 109 -9.32 -9.21 -3.35
N GLU A 110 -10.56 -9.28 -3.80
CA GLU A 110 -11.00 -8.54 -4.97
C GLU A 110 -11.08 -7.04 -4.62
N LEU A 111 -10.38 -6.22 -5.40
CA LEU A 111 -10.37 -4.77 -5.26
C LEU A 111 -11.01 -4.15 -6.51
N SER A 112 -12.03 -3.33 -6.29
CA SER A 112 -12.67 -2.53 -7.32
C SER A 112 -11.82 -1.30 -7.67
N LYS A 113 -12.21 -0.58 -8.71
CA LYS A 113 -11.60 0.71 -9.06
C LYS A 113 -11.81 1.74 -7.94
N GLU A 114 -12.96 1.70 -7.31
CA GLU A 114 -13.32 2.54 -6.17
C GLU A 114 -12.42 2.28 -4.97
N ASP A 115 -12.09 1.01 -4.69
CA ASP A 115 -11.14 0.66 -3.62
C ASP A 115 -9.73 1.20 -3.91
N VAL A 116 -9.27 1.12 -5.15
CA VAL A 116 -7.98 1.70 -5.55
C VAL A 116 -7.96 3.21 -5.31
N TRP A 117 -9.03 3.90 -5.68
CA TRP A 117 -9.21 5.32 -5.42
C TRP A 117 -9.17 5.67 -3.94
N GLU A 118 -9.89 4.89 -3.13
CA GLU A 118 -9.95 5.11 -1.69
C GLU A 118 -8.58 4.89 -1.04
N ILE A 119 -7.82 3.88 -1.51
CA ILE A 119 -6.45 3.67 -1.06
C ILE A 119 -5.56 4.90 -1.35
N TYR A 120 -5.65 5.51 -2.54
CA TYR A 120 -4.91 6.74 -2.83
C TYR A 120 -5.33 7.90 -1.91
N ARG A 121 -6.64 8.08 -1.70
CA ARG A 121 -7.20 9.18 -0.88
C ARG A 121 -6.83 9.07 0.59
N GLU A 122 -6.78 7.85 1.14
CA GLU A 122 -6.40 7.62 2.53
C GLU A 122 -4.87 7.67 2.74
N SER A 123 -4.09 7.41 1.71
CA SER A 123 -2.63 7.32 1.77
C SER A 123 -1.90 8.64 1.57
N LEU A 124 -2.50 9.57 0.83
CA LEU A 124 -1.87 10.82 0.41
C LEU A 124 -2.70 12.03 0.83
N ILE A 125 -2.03 13.14 1.08
CA ILE A 125 -2.70 14.44 1.22
C ILE A 125 -2.96 14.98 -0.19
N ILE A 126 -4.23 15.19 -0.52
CA ILE A 126 -4.66 15.64 -1.84
C ILE A 126 -5.10 17.11 -1.74
N ASN A 127 -4.44 17.98 -2.50
CA ASN A 127 -4.72 19.43 -2.58
C ASN A 127 -5.25 19.85 -3.97
#